data_d7548181964099e792bbefd698fcadce
#
_entry.id   d7548181964099e792bbefd698fcadce
#
_cell.length_a   1.000
_cell.length_b   1.000
_cell.length_c   1.000
_cell.angle_alpha   90.00
_cell.angle_beta   90.00
_cell.angle_gamma   90.00
#
_symmetry.space_group_name_H-M   'P 1'
#
loop_
_entity.id
_entity.type
_entity.pdbx_description
1 polymer ?
#
loop_
_entity_poly.entity_id
_entity_poly.type
_entity_poly.pdbx_seq_one_letter_code
_entity_poly.pdbx_strand_id
1 'polypeptide(L)'
;MIAALPRPRPAWLPTLLLLCSLALPGRATTVVPPDFEGLVDRAGLVFRGEVVGQEAMLVTCGADRAIFTRVTFRVLEAIKGVPPPLLTLEFLGGAVGELSLEVSGMPRFEPGSQDIVFVTAGAPAICPLVAMGHGRYRILRDAQGAEFVARDNGRPLHRVDDVALPLLAPSTVPVAARAPGGRPLSPAEFAGHVRRAATRIHTP
;
A
#
# COMPACT_ATOMS: atom_id res chain seq x y z
N MET A 1 -77.33 -1.68 9.28
CA MET A 1 -76.18 -2.60 9.29
C MET A 1 -75.30 -2.23 8.10
N ILE A 2 -74.21 -1.52 8.31
CA ILE A 2 -73.27 -1.12 7.25
C ILE A 2 -72.06 -2.04 7.39
N ALA A 3 -71.84 -2.95 6.45
CA ALA A 3 -70.73 -3.87 6.41
C ALA A 3 -69.46 -3.11 6.00
N ALA A 4 -68.44 -3.12 6.86
CA ALA A 4 -67.12 -2.55 6.60
C ALA A 4 -66.32 -3.47 5.65
N LEU A 5 -65.95 -2.97 4.47
CA LEU A 5 -65.06 -3.64 3.50
C LEU A 5 -63.61 -3.72 4.07
N PRO A 6 -62.95 -4.88 3.96
CA PRO A 6 -61.54 -5.00 4.39
C PRO A 6 -60.59 -4.20 3.47
N ARG A 7 -59.75 -3.37 4.05
CA ARG A 7 -58.69 -2.61 3.36
C ARG A 7 -57.63 -3.56 2.82
N PRO A 8 -57.23 -3.44 1.54
CA PRO A 8 -56.15 -4.25 0.96
C PRO A 8 -54.83 -3.89 1.65
N ARG A 9 -54.14 -4.90 2.18
CA ARG A 9 -52.77 -4.76 2.75
C ARG A 9 -51.78 -4.62 1.55
N PRO A 10 -50.90 -3.63 1.53
CA PRO A 10 -49.94 -3.47 0.45
C PRO A 10 -48.95 -4.65 0.44
N ALA A 11 -49.03 -5.47 -0.61
CA ALA A 11 -48.23 -6.69 -0.77
C ALA A 11 -46.71 -6.44 -1.00
N TRP A 12 -46.29 -5.18 -1.12
CA TRP A 12 -44.90 -4.77 -1.34
C TRP A 12 -44.06 -4.65 -0.05
N LEU A 13 -44.67 -4.55 1.11
CA LEU A 13 -43.99 -4.50 2.40
C LEU A 13 -43.08 -5.72 2.70
N PRO A 14 -43.48 -7.00 2.47
CA PRO A 14 -42.60 -8.13 2.70
C PRO A 14 -41.43 -8.22 1.69
N THR A 15 -41.59 -7.70 0.46
CA THR A 15 -40.53 -7.70 -0.56
C THR A 15 -39.43 -6.70 -0.22
N LEU A 16 -39.78 -5.55 0.35
CA LEU A 16 -38.81 -4.54 0.78
C LEU A 16 -37.98 -5.01 2.00
N LEU A 17 -38.59 -5.75 2.92
CA LEU A 17 -37.92 -6.32 4.09
C LEU A 17 -36.92 -7.43 3.71
N LEU A 18 -37.23 -8.22 2.67
CA LEU A 18 -36.36 -9.30 2.17
C LEU A 18 -35.12 -8.73 1.45
N LEU A 19 -35.27 -7.58 0.78
CA LEU A 19 -34.14 -6.93 0.08
C LEU A 19 -33.13 -6.30 1.05
N CYS A 20 -33.57 -5.85 2.21
CA CYS A 20 -32.71 -5.26 3.24
C CYS A 20 -31.86 -6.29 3.99
N SER A 21 -32.25 -7.57 4.03
CA SER A 21 -31.51 -8.64 4.72
C SER A 21 -30.34 -9.21 3.92
N LEU A 22 -30.17 -8.82 2.65
CA LEU A 22 -29.06 -9.24 1.78
C LEU A 22 -27.82 -8.33 1.84
N ALA A 23 -27.86 -7.25 2.64
CA ALA A 23 -26.68 -6.42 2.93
C ALA A 23 -25.75 -7.17 3.89
N LEU A 24 -24.98 -8.14 3.36
CA LEU A 24 -23.87 -8.76 4.08
C LEU A 24 -22.85 -7.66 4.43
N PRO A 25 -22.48 -7.48 5.71
CA PRO A 25 -21.45 -6.55 6.08
C PRO A 25 -20.12 -7.02 5.43
N GLY A 26 -19.66 -6.30 4.43
CA GLY A 26 -18.35 -6.51 3.85
C GLY A 26 -17.30 -6.31 4.96
N ARG A 27 -16.61 -7.38 5.35
CA ARG A 27 -15.46 -7.28 6.25
C ARG A 27 -14.31 -6.65 5.45
N ALA A 28 -14.10 -5.36 5.62
CA ALA A 28 -12.90 -4.70 5.17
C ALA A 28 -11.75 -5.15 6.09
N THR A 29 -10.76 -5.84 5.56
CA THR A 29 -9.52 -6.13 6.28
C THR A 29 -8.74 -4.82 6.38
N THR A 30 -8.79 -4.17 7.54
CA THR A 30 -8.02 -2.96 7.79
C THR A 30 -6.63 -3.35 8.25
N VAL A 31 -5.62 -3.05 7.46
CA VAL A 31 -4.22 -3.16 7.88
C VAL A 31 -3.96 -2.05 8.90
N VAL A 32 -3.55 -2.42 10.12
CA VAL A 32 -3.16 -1.44 11.14
C VAL A 32 -1.82 -0.84 10.72
N PRO A 33 -1.74 0.48 10.51
CA PRO A 33 -0.48 1.13 10.15
C PRO A 33 0.54 0.92 11.28
N PRO A 34 1.78 0.52 10.97
CA PRO A 34 2.85 0.51 11.96
C PRO A 34 3.25 1.94 12.31
N ASP A 35 3.75 2.18 13.51
CA ASP A 35 4.52 3.38 13.80
C ASP A 35 5.88 3.31 13.09
N PHE A 36 6.66 4.41 13.15
CA PHE A 36 7.91 4.48 12.41
C PHE A 36 8.95 3.46 12.92
N GLU A 37 9.05 3.26 14.22
CA GLU A 37 10.01 2.30 14.80
C GLU A 37 9.62 0.86 14.46
N GLY A 38 8.34 0.50 14.58
CA GLY A 38 7.83 -0.80 14.18
C GLY A 38 7.92 -1.06 12.68
N LEU A 39 7.84 -0.02 11.83
CA LEU A 39 8.09 -0.14 10.39
C LEU A 39 9.55 -0.51 10.12
N VAL A 40 10.49 0.19 10.78
CA VAL A 40 11.93 -0.07 10.63
C VAL A 40 12.32 -1.42 11.24
N ASP A 41 11.78 -1.77 12.40
CA ASP A 41 12.09 -3.04 13.11
C ASP A 41 11.69 -4.26 12.26
N ARG A 42 10.47 -4.26 11.74
CA ARG A 42 9.91 -5.38 10.95
C ARG A 42 10.52 -5.53 9.56
N ALA A 43 11.24 -4.52 9.07
CA ALA A 43 11.94 -4.59 7.80
C ALA A 43 13.27 -5.32 7.92
N GLY A 44 13.48 -6.39 7.14
CA GLY A 44 14.80 -7.03 6.97
C GLY A 44 15.72 -6.21 6.07
N LEU A 45 15.14 -5.57 5.04
CA LEU A 45 15.86 -4.69 4.11
C LEU A 45 15.09 -3.37 3.97
N VAL A 46 15.81 -2.26 3.89
CA VAL A 46 15.27 -0.97 3.42
C VAL A 46 16.23 -0.40 2.40
N PHE A 47 15.71 -0.04 1.24
CA PHE A 47 16.54 0.54 0.18
C PHE A 47 15.75 1.57 -0.65
N ARG A 48 16.47 2.51 -1.25
CA ARG A 48 15.98 3.33 -2.38
C ARG A 48 16.28 2.56 -3.66
N GLY A 49 15.28 2.34 -4.50
CA GLY A 49 15.42 1.62 -5.75
C GLY A 49 14.63 2.28 -6.86
N GLU A 50 15.07 2.03 -8.10
CA GLU A 50 14.35 2.37 -9.33
C GLU A 50 13.72 1.10 -9.89
N VAL A 51 12.47 1.16 -10.26
CA VAL A 51 11.77 0.06 -10.95
C VAL A 51 12.29 -0.05 -12.37
N VAL A 52 13.00 -1.15 -12.67
CA VAL A 52 13.60 -1.40 -14.00
C VAL A 52 12.84 -2.46 -14.79
N GLY A 53 11.93 -3.19 -14.15
CA GLY A 53 11.11 -4.20 -14.82
C GLY A 53 9.88 -4.56 -14.01
N GLN A 54 8.83 -4.95 -14.73
CA GLN A 54 7.60 -5.45 -14.16
C GLN A 54 7.01 -6.51 -15.07
N GLU A 55 6.65 -7.67 -14.51
CA GLU A 55 6.08 -8.79 -15.25
C GLU A 55 5.00 -9.48 -14.40
N ALA A 56 3.79 -9.62 -14.94
CA ALA A 56 2.74 -10.38 -14.32
C ALA A 56 2.75 -11.83 -14.83
N MET A 57 2.55 -12.80 -13.92
CA MET A 57 2.56 -14.23 -14.24
C MET A 57 1.43 -14.95 -13.53
N LEU A 58 0.88 -15.97 -14.18
CA LEU A 58 -0.06 -16.90 -13.59
C LEU A 58 0.73 -18.04 -12.93
N VAL A 59 0.57 -18.17 -11.62
CA VAL A 59 1.22 -19.20 -10.82
C VAL A 59 0.17 -20.22 -10.39
N THR A 60 0.46 -21.51 -10.56
CA THR A 60 -0.40 -22.60 -10.09
C THR A 60 0.12 -23.11 -8.76
N CYS A 61 -0.68 -23.02 -7.71
CA CYS A 61 -0.40 -23.54 -6.37
C CYS A 61 -1.35 -24.69 -6.05
N GLY A 62 -0.98 -25.91 -6.39
CA GLY A 62 -1.85 -27.08 -6.27
C GLY A 62 -3.05 -26.99 -7.23
N ALA A 63 -4.28 -26.97 -6.68
CA ALA A 63 -5.52 -26.79 -7.46
C ALA A 63 -5.86 -25.32 -7.74
N ASP A 64 -5.24 -24.37 -7.05
CA ASP A 64 -5.53 -22.95 -7.16
C ASP A 64 -4.59 -22.26 -8.14
N ARG A 65 -5.08 -21.18 -8.75
CA ARG A 65 -4.29 -20.28 -9.60
C ARG A 65 -4.31 -18.87 -9.00
N ALA A 66 -3.15 -18.23 -8.99
CA ALA A 66 -3.03 -16.85 -8.58
C ALA A 66 -2.15 -16.07 -9.55
N ILE A 67 -2.44 -14.80 -9.72
CA ILE A 67 -1.59 -13.91 -10.50
C ILE A 67 -0.65 -13.21 -9.54
N PHE A 68 0.65 -13.26 -9.86
CA PHE A 68 1.69 -12.50 -9.17
C PHE A 68 2.35 -11.54 -10.15
N THR A 69 2.68 -10.36 -9.66
CA THR A 69 3.49 -9.38 -10.39
C THR A 69 4.89 -9.36 -9.79
N ARG A 70 5.89 -9.68 -10.61
CA ARG A 70 7.31 -9.49 -10.30
C ARG A 70 7.71 -8.07 -10.60
N VAL A 71 8.27 -7.38 -9.62
CA VAL A 71 8.82 -6.03 -9.78
C VAL A 71 10.31 -6.10 -9.51
N THR A 72 11.11 -5.73 -10.50
CA THR A 72 12.57 -5.71 -10.39
C THR A 72 13.05 -4.30 -10.13
N PHE A 73 13.78 -4.14 -9.04
CA PHE A 73 14.39 -2.89 -8.62
C PHE A 73 15.90 -2.92 -8.90
N ARG A 74 16.41 -1.84 -9.48
CA ARG A 74 17.83 -1.47 -9.39
C ARG A 74 18.02 -0.72 -8.08
N VAL A 75 18.80 -1.28 -7.17
CA VAL A 75 19.09 -0.67 -5.88
C VAL A 75 20.04 0.50 -6.07
N LEU A 76 19.59 1.70 -5.72
CA LEU A 76 20.36 2.94 -5.81
C LEU A 76 21.08 3.24 -4.50
N GLU A 77 20.47 2.89 -3.36
CA GLU A 77 20.99 3.15 -2.03
C GLU A 77 20.48 2.08 -1.05
N ALA A 78 21.38 1.40 -0.35
CA ALA A 78 21.06 0.54 0.78
C ALA A 78 20.91 1.41 2.04
N ILE A 79 19.76 1.30 2.73
CA ILE A 79 19.45 2.09 3.92
C ILE A 79 19.49 1.22 5.17
N LYS A 80 18.96 -0.01 5.12
CA LYS A 80 19.05 -1.05 6.16
C LYS A 80 19.31 -2.40 5.50
N GLY A 81 20.21 -3.19 6.05
CA GLY A 81 20.62 -4.48 5.50
C GLY A 81 21.49 -4.37 4.25
N VAL A 82 21.67 -5.48 3.54
CA VAL A 82 22.54 -5.57 2.35
C VAL A 82 21.75 -6.15 1.19
N PRO A 83 20.92 -5.33 0.49
CA PRO A 83 20.23 -5.78 -0.70
C PRO A 83 21.20 -6.01 -1.88
N PRO A 84 20.94 -6.98 -2.78
CA PRO A 84 21.70 -7.13 -4.01
C PRO A 84 21.47 -5.93 -4.95
N PRO A 85 22.36 -5.66 -5.92
CA PRO A 85 22.22 -4.53 -6.86
C PRO A 85 20.92 -4.56 -7.69
N LEU A 86 20.44 -5.77 -8.02
CA LEU A 86 19.12 -6.01 -8.60
C LEU A 86 18.33 -6.91 -7.65
N LEU A 87 17.15 -6.48 -7.26
CA LEU A 87 16.27 -7.22 -6.37
C LEU A 87 14.88 -7.32 -7.00
N THR A 88 14.39 -8.55 -7.15
CA THR A 88 13.03 -8.81 -7.64
C THR A 88 12.14 -9.18 -6.44
N LEU A 89 11.01 -8.51 -6.35
CA LEU A 89 9.97 -8.75 -5.35
C LEU A 89 8.69 -9.21 -6.03
N GLU A 90 7.97 -10.16 -5.42
CA GLU A 90 6.73 -10.72 -5.93
C GLU A 90 5.54 -10.21 -5.13
N PHE A 91 4.54 -9.69 -5.83
CA PHE A 91 3.32 -9.13 -5.26
C PHE A 91 2.11 -9.90 -5.78
N LEU A 92 1.21 -10.32 -4.89
CA LEU A 92 -0.05 -10.95 -5.30
C LEU A 92 -0.91 -9.95 -6.06
N GLY A 93 -1.39 -10.34 -7.22
CA GLY A 93 -2.22 -9.53 -8.10
C GLY A 93 -1.52 -9.13 -9.39
N GLY A 94 -2.28 -8.52 -10.29
CA GLY A 94 -1.85 -8.12 -11.63
C GLY A 94 -2.82 -8.55 -12.72
N ALA A 95 -2.38 -8.50 -13.98
CA ALA A 95 -3.17 -8.91 -15.13
C ALA A 95 -2.33 -9.74 -16.10
N VAL A 96 -2.88 -10.85 -16.57
CA VAL A 96 -2.28 -11.74 -17.59
C VAL A 96 -3.35 -12.10 -18.62
N GLY A 97 -3.21 -11.55 -19.84
CA GLY A 97 -4.25 -11.63 -20.86
C GLY A 97 -5.57 -11.00 -20.39
N GLU A 98 -6.65 -11.74 -20.42
CA GLU A 98 -7.97 -11.31 -19.95
C GLU A 98 -8.21 -11.53 -18.45
N LEU A 99 -7.28 -12.22 -17.77
CA LEU A 99 -7.37 -12.49 -16.35
C LEU A 99 -6.77 -11.34 -15.53
N SER A 100 -7.49 -10.89 -14.51
CA SER A 100 -6.99 -9.89 -13.57
C SER A 100 -7.29 -10.29 -12.13
N LEU A 101 -6.37 -10.01 -11.23
CA LEU A 101 -6.52 -10.16 -9.79
C LEU A 101 -6.15 -8.84 -9.13
N GLU A 102 -7.11 -8.20 -8.50
CA GLU A 102 -6.88 -6.98 -7.74
C GLU A 102 -6.92 -7.26 -6.24
N VAL A 103 -5.87 -6.84 -5.53
CA VAL A 103 -5.75 -7.00 -4.08
C VAL A 103 -5.75 -5.61 -3.45
N SER A 104 -6.74 -5.36 -2.59
CA SER A 104 -6.87 -4.07 -1.91
C SER A 104 -5.66 -3.77 -1.02
N GLY A 105 -5.12 -2.55 -1.12
CA GLY A 105 -3.93 -2.11 -0.37
C GLY A 105 -2.60 -2.62 -0.90
N MET A 106 -2.59 -3.39 -2.00
CA MET A 106 -1.35 -3.79 -2.67
C MET A 106 -0.71 -2.59 -3.38
N PRO A 107 0.58 -2.31 -3.14
CA PRO A 107 1.27 -1.22 -3.81
C PRO A 107 1.40 -1.49 -5.32
N ARG A 108 1.24 -0.46 -6.13
CA ARG A 108 1.41 -0.53 -7.59
C ARG A 108 2.64 0.25 -7.99
N PHE A 109 3.53 -0.38 -8.72
CA PHE A 109 4.78 0.20 -9.19
C PHE A 109 4.70 0.54 -10.68
N GLU A 110 5.49 1.50 -11.10
CA GLU A 110 5.59 1.92 -12.50
C GLU A 110 7.06 1.88 -12.94
N PRO A 111 7.39 1.30 -14.09
CA PRO A 111 8.77 1.33 -14.61
C PRO A 111 9.32 2.76 -14.68
N GLY A 112 10.57 2.94 -14.23
CA GLY A 112 11.23 4.25 -14.11
C GLY A 112 10.91 5.03 -12.85
N SER A 113 9.91 4.61 -12.03
CA SER A 113 9.67 5.24 -10.73
C SER A 113 10.76 4.89 -9.72
N GLN A 114 10.98 5.79 -8.77
CA GLN A 114 11.88 5.56 -7.65
C GLN A 114 11.09 5.52 -6.34
N ASP A 115 11.43 4.54 -5.52
CA ASP A 115 10.74 4.30 -4.25
C ASP A 115 11.76 3.95 -3.15
N ILE A 116 11.43 4.30 -1.90
CA ILE A 116 12.06 3.70 -0.71
C ILE A 116 11.10 2.62 -0.23
N VAL A 117 11.58 1.37 -0.17
CA VAL A 117 10.75 0.21 0.19
C VAL A 117 11.29 -0.49 1.43
N PHE A 118 10.37 -0.88 2.30
CA PHE A 118 10.62 -1.62 3.53
C PHE A 118 10.22 -3.08 3.31
N VAL A 119 11.19 -3.90 2.98
CA VAL A 119 10.97 -5.34 2.72
C VAL A 119 10.96 -6.10 4.03
N THR A 120 9.93 -6.90 4.28
CA THR A 120 9.80 -7.69 5.50
C THR A 120 10.91 -8.74 5.61
N ALA A 121 11.29 -9.08 6.83
CA ALA A 121 12.15 -10.23 7.07
C ALA A 121 11.34 -11.53 6.86
N GLY A 122 11.84 -12.46 6.06
CA GLY A 122 11.20 -13.76 5.76
C GLY A 122 10.56 -13.82 4.37
N ALA A 123 9.77 -14.86 4.12
CA ALA A 123 9.11 -15.12 2.86
C ALA A 123 7.60 -14.87 2.99
N PRO A 124 7.11 -13.67 2.66
CA PRO A 124 5.69 -13.35 2.74
C PRO A 124 4.90 -14.02 1.62
N ALA A 125 3.69 -14.49 1.94
CA ALA A 125 2.85 -15.20 0.98
C ALA A 125 2.21 -14.29 -0.08
N ILE A 126 1.96 -13.01 0.24
CA ILE A 126 1.17 -12.12 -0.63
C ILE A 126 1.84 -10.77 -0.96
N CYS A 127 2.57 -10.19 -0.01
CA CYS A 127 3.24 -8.90 -0.19
C CYS A 127 4.57 -8.89 0.55
N PRO A 128 5.70 -8.61 -0.13
CA PRO A 128 7.02 -8.60 0.49
C PRO A 128 7.28 -7.34 1.33
N LEU A 129 6.39 -6.34 1.31
CA LEU A 129 6.57 -5.10 2.06
C LEU A 129 5.92 -5.17 3.43
N VAL A 130 6.51 -4.49 4.40
CA VAL A 130 5.95 -4.33 5.75
C VAL A 130 4.61 -3.62 5.66
N ALA A 131 3.55 -4.26 6.15
CA ALA A 131 2.20 -3.73 6.14
C ALA A 131 1.72 -3.22 4.76
N MET A 132 2.08 -3.96 3.68
CA MET A 132 1.65 -3.70 2.31
C MET A 132 2.05 -2.28 1.83
N GLY A 133 1.09 -1.44 1.37
CA GLY A 133 1.36 -0.09 0.91
C GLY A 133 1.99 0.85 1.96
N HIS A 134 1.89 0.54 3.25
CA HIS A 134 2.60 1.28 4.29
C HIS A 134 4.12 1.11 4.24
N GLY A 135 4.60 0.03 3.63
CA GLY A 135 6.04 -0.21 3.42
C GLY A 135 6.61 0.44 2.15
N ARG A 136 5.82 1.23 1.41
CA ARG A 136 6.26 1.92 0.20
C ARG A 136 6.22 3.43 0.36
N TYR A 137 7.30 4.10 -0.01
CA TYR A 137 7.44 5.55 -0.03
C TYR A 137 7.95 5.99 -1.40
N ARG A 138 7.11 6.72 -2.13
CA ARG A 138 7.40 7.21 -3.48
C ARG A 138 8.34 8.40 -3.41
N ILE A 139 9.27 8.50 -4.35
CA ILE A 139 10.09 9.69 -4.55
C ILE A 139 9.47 10.49 -5.68
N LEU A 140 8.93 11.63 -5.33
CA LEU A 140 8.27 12.55 -6.25
C LEU A 140 9.09 13.84 -6.36
N ARG A 141 8.79 14.64 -7.40
CA ARG A 141 9.42 15.96 -7.61
C ARG A 141 8.36 17.05 -7.52
N ASP A 142 8.72 18.14 -6.90
CA ASP A 142 7.89 19.33 -6.88
C ASP A 142 8.04 20.15 -8.19
N ALA A 143 7.34 21.28 -8.29
CA ALA A 143 7.39 22.15 -9.46
C ALA A 143 8.78 22.78 -9.72
N GLN A 144 9.66 22.78 -8.72
CA GLN A 144 11.04 23.27 -8.78
C GLN A 144 12.03 22.16 -9.08
N GLY A 145 11.55 20.88 -9.22
CA GLY A 145 12.36 19.71 -9.48
C GLY A 145 13.00 19.10 -8.23
N ALA A 146 12.73 19.61 -7.03
CA ALA A 146 13.26 19.07 -5.79
C ALA A 146 12.55 17.75 -5.42
N GLU A 147 13.36 16.73 -5.06
CA GLU A 147 12.84 15.43 -4.66
C GLU A 147 12.28 15.47 -3.24
N PHE A 148 11.14 14.83 -3.05
CA PHE A 148 10.53 14.63 -1.75
C PHE A 148 9.92 13.23 -1.61
N VAL A 149 9.76 12.79 -0.37
CA VAL A 149 9.14 11.51 -0.04
C VAL A 149 7.64 11.68 0.09
N ALA A 150 6.90 10.81 -0.58
CA ALA A 150 5.45 10.68 -0.44
C ALA A 150 5.09 9.25 -0.02
N ARG A 151 3.99 9.11 0.70
CA ARG A 151 3.41 7.80 1.02
C ARG A 151 2.85 7.14 -0.24
N ASP A 152 2.50 5.87 -0.18
CA ASP A 152 1.98 5.10 -1.34
C ASP A 152 0.79 5.79 -2.03
N ASN A 153 -0.08 6.45 -1.27
CA ASN A 153 -1.23 7.22 -1.78
C ASN A 153 -0.85 8.58 -2.39
N GLY A 154 0.43 8.91 -2.53
CA GLY A 154 0.94 10.15 -3.10
C GLY A 154 0.95 11.36 -2.14
N ARG A 155 0.51 11.20 -0.89
CA ARG A 155 0.56 12.30 0.08
C ARG A 155 1.99 12.54 0.57
N PRO A 156 2.50 13.79 0.52
CA PRO A 156 3.83 14.11 1.02
C PRO A 156 4.01 13.72 2.48
N LEU A 157 5.22 13.24 2.81
CA LEU A 157 5.63 12.90 4.16
C LEU A 157 6.36 14.09 4.78
N HIS A 158 5.75 14.75 5.77
CA HIS A 158 6.35 15.92 6.44
C HIS A 158 7.12 15.53 7.69
N ARG A 159 6.69 14.49 8.39
CA ARG A 159 7.30 13.93 9.60
C ARG A 159 7.35 12.43 9.52
N VAL A 160 8.30 11.82 10.21
CA VAL A 160 8.39 10.34 10.27
C VAL A 160 7.15 9.71 10.91
N ASP A 161 6.51 10.40 11.85
CA ASP A 161 5.29 9.92 12.51
C ASP A 161 4.09 9.82 11.56
N ASP A 162 4.12 10.54 10.42
CA ASP A 162 3.05 10.48 9.42
C ASP A 162 2.95 9.10 8.75
N VAL A 163 3.93 8.21 8.93
CA VAL A 163 3.87 6.81 8.43
C VAL A 163 2.72 6.05 9.08
N ALA A 164 2.38 6.37 10.32
CA ALA A 164 1.29 5.74 11.07
C ALA A 164 -0.12 6.20 10.63
N LEU A 165 -0.23 7.21 9.77
CA LEU A 165 -1.53 7.66 9.29
C LEU A 165 -2.12 6.62 8.31
N PRO A 166 -3.45 6.39 8.31
CA PRO A 166 -4.10 5.50 7.35
C PRO A 166 -3.81 5.89 5.89
N LEU A 167 -3.66 4.89 5.03
CA LEU A 167 -3.64 5.07 3.58
C LEU A 167 -5.10 5.16 3.11
N LEU A 168 -5.69 6.35 3.21
CA LEU A 168 -6.98 6.64 2.60
C LEU A 168 -6.82 6.64 1.08
N ALA A 169 -7.96 6.56 0.34
CA ALA A 169 -7.99 6.58 -1.12
C ALA A 169 -7.02 7.61 -1.71
N PRO A 170 -6.52 7.38 -2.96
CA PRO A 170 -5.57 8.29 -3.61
C PRO A 170 -6.03 9.73 -3.51
N SER A 171 -5.15 10.62 -3.08
CA SER A 171 -5.47 12.04 -3.03
C SER A 171 -5.51 12.59 -4.45
N THR A 172 -6.69 13.00 -4.90
CA THR A 172 -6.85 13.79 -6.14
C THR A 172 -6.44 15.24 -5.97
N VAL A 173 -6.04 15.63 -4.75
CA VAL A 173 -5.59 17.00 -4.46
C VAL A 173 -4.19 17.19 -5.05
N PRO A 174 -3.97 18.21 -5.90
CA PRO A 174 -2.66 18.51 -6.43
C PRO A 174 -1.63 18.71 -5.30
N VAL A 175 -0.39 18.23 -5.51
CA VAL A 175 0.75 18.33 -4.58
C VAL A 175 1.02 19.76 -4.09
N ALA A 176 0.48 20.79 -4.77
CA ALA A 176 0.61 22.19 -4.45
C ALA A 176 -0.21 22.68 -3.25
N ALA A 177 -1.13 21.89 -2.70
CA ALA A 177 -1.85 22.26 -1.49
C ALA A 177 -0.91 22.14 -0.29
N ARG A 178 -0.28 23.26 0.05
CA ARG A 178 0.62 23.46 1.20
C ARG A 178 -0.08 23.01 2.47
N ALA A 179 0.20 21.76 2.91
CA ALA A 179 -0.22 21.32 4.22
C ALA A 179 0.44 22.20 5.30
N PRO A 180 -0.20 22.44 6.45
CA PRO A 180 0.34 23.29 7.53
C PRO A 180 1.51 22.62 8.29
N GLY A 181 2.45 21.98 7.59
CA GLY A 181 3.51 21.15 8.19
C GLY A 181 4.93 21.48 7.73
N GLY A 182 5.15 22.52 6.95
CA GLY A 182 6.48 22.82 6.41
C GLY A 182 6.80 22.04 5.13
N ARG A 183 8.08 21.98 4.74
CA ARG A 183 8.55 21.27 3.56
C ARG A 183 8.48 19.73 3.80
N PRO A 184 8.08 18.91 2.79
CA PRO A 184 8.17 17.47 2.88
C PRO A 184 9.61 16.99 3.11
N LEU A 185 9.78 15.81 3.71
CA LEU A 185 11.08 15.19 3.89
C LEU A 185 11.70 14.85 2.53
N SER A 186 12.98 15.17 2.35
CA SER A 186 13.76 14.68 1.23
C SER A 186 14.09 13.19 1.40
N PRO A 187 14.44 12.47 0.31
CA PRO A 187 14.87 11.07 0.40
C PRO A 187 16.05 10.86 1.36
N ALA A 188 17.02 11.77 1.35
CA ALA A 188 18.20 11.70 2.22
C ALA A 188 17.85 11.88 3.72
N GLU A 189 16.96 12.83 4.04
CA GLU A 189 16.48 13.04 5.40
C GLU A 189 15.73 11.81 5.92
N PHE A 190 14.81 11.26 5.11
CA PHE A 190 14.05 10.07 5.49
C PHE A 190 14.97 8.86 5.67
N ALA A 191 15.90 8.62 4.75
CA ALA A 191 16.92 7.57 4.88
C ALA A 191 17.76 7.74 6.15
N GLY A 192 18.14 8.98 6.49
CA GLY A 192 18.86 9.30 7.73
C GLY A 192 18.05 8.95 8.99
N HIS A 193 16.74 9.20 8.99
CA HIS A 193 15.86 8.78 10.09
C HIS A 193 15.81 7.26 10.23
N VAL A 194 15.66 6.54 9.11
CA VAL A 194 15.63 5.06 9.09
C VAL A 194 16.93 4.48 9.66
N ARG A 195 18.10 4.98 9.22
CA ARG A 195 19.41 4.50 9.73
C ARG A 195 19.54 4.70 11.22
N ARG A 196 19.15 5.87 11.73
CA ARG A 196 19.19 6.15 13.18
C ARG A 196 18.28 5.22 13.98
N ALA A 197 17.08 4.96 13.49
CA ALA A 197 16.15 4.02 14.13
C ALA A 197 16.70 2.59 14.09
N ALA A 198 17.22 2.13 12.96
CA ALA A 198 17.81 0.80 12.82
C ALA A 198 18.99 0.57 13.77
N THR A 199 19.83 1.58 13.99
CA THR A 199 20.94 1.50 14.95
C THR A 199 20.45 1.38 16.40
N ARG A 200 19.42 2.13 16.79
CA ARG A 200 18.86 2.08 18.14
C ARG A 200 18.24 0.71 18.48
N ILE A 201 17.57 0.09 17.52
CA ILE A 201 16.92 -1.21 17.70
C ILE A 201 17.94 -2.33 17.92
N HIS A 202 19.16 -2.20 17.37
CA HIS A 202 20.22 -3.22 17.47
C HIS A 202 21.23 -2.96 18.62
N THR A 203 21.04 -1.91 19.40
CA THR A 203 21.88 -1.66 20.59
C THR A 203 21.17 -2.27 21.79
N PRO A 204 21.77 -3.32 22.47
CA PRO A 204 21.20 -3.98 23.64
C PRO A 204 21.17 -3.05 24.87
#